data_c8c0dc3951be87afbd5f27a5216c6446
#
_entry.id   c8c0dc3951be87afbd5f27a5216c6446
#
_cell.length_a   1.000
_cell.length_b   1.000
_cell.length_c   1.000
_cell.angle_alpha   90.00
_cell.angle_beta   90.00
_cell.angle_gamma   90.00
#
_symmetry.space_group_name_H-M   'P 1'
#
loop_
_entity.id
_entity.type
_entity.pdbx_description
1 polymer ?
#
loop_
_entity_poly.entity_id
_entity_poly.type
_entity_poly.pdbx_seq_one_letter_code
_entity_poly.pdbx_strand_id
1 'polypeptide(L)'
;LLEKESLYHYVRVIEDNGVRRLQFRRSGLDFEESAINVRDPLDFPLHYYKLMMAAFLHCPEPKSILFVGLGGGTLPRAIHHYFPEATIDAVELDPVVADAAKTFFGFQESPQVKIYVRDARVQMRQLAKEKKKYDIIFLDAYRGGYIPYHLTTQEFMELTKSLLNDDGIV
;
A
#
# COMPACT_ATOMS: atom_id res chain seq x y z
N LEU A 1 2.37 -2.50 20.83
CA LEU A 1 3.42 -3.25 20.15
C LEU A 1 4.55 -2.35 19.67
N LEU A 2 4.22 -1.19 19.09
CA LEU A 2 5.16 -0.18 18.64
C LEU A 2 4.60 1.21 18.92
N GLU A 3 5.45 2.12 19.39
CA GLU A 3 5.23 3.57 19.33
C GLU A 3 6.55 4.21 18.93
N LYS A 4 6.57 4.88 17.77
CA LYS A 4 7.82 5.44 17.23
C LYS A 4 7.53 6.68 16.37
N GLU A 5 8.30 7.73 16.62
CA GLU A 5 8.32 8.91 15.76
C GLU A 5 9.27 8.68 14.58
N SER A 6 8.82 9.02 13.39
CA SER A 6 9.63 9.06 12.17
C SER A 6 9.76 10.50 11.67
N LEU A 7 10.39 10.70 10.52
CA LEU A 7 10.42 12.01 9.86
C LEU A 7 9.04 12.42 9.29
N TYR A 8 8.10 11.48 9.20
CA TYR A 8 6.82 11.67 8.52
C TYR A 8 5.64 11.54 9.46
N HIS A 9 5.68 10.59 10.41
CA HIS A 9 4.54 10.21 11.24
C HIS A 9 4.97 9.85 12.66
N TYR A 10 4.03 9.98 13.61
CA TYR A 10 4.09 9.24 14.85
C TYR A 10 3.34 7.92 14.65
N VAL A 11 4.10 6.85 14.49
CA VAL A 11 3.60 5.53 14.12
C VAL A 11 3.29 4.71 15.37
N ARG A 12 2.10 4.13 15.42
CA ARG A 12 1.69 3.22 16.48
C ARG A 12 1.24 1.89 15.88
N VAL A 13 1.62 0.79 16.52
CA VAL A 13 1.03 -0.53 16.26
C VAL A 13 0.41 -1.03 17.56
N ILE A 14 -0.88 -1.22 17.54
CA ILE A 14 -1.66 -1.76 18.66
C ILE A 14 -2.33 -3.07 18.26
N GLU A 15 -2.70 -3.88 19.23
CA GLU A 15 -3.51 -5.08 19.03
C GLU A 15 -4.58 -5.16 20.09
N ASP A 16 -5.80 -5.35 19.66
CA ASP A 16 -6.95 -5.55 20.52
C ASP A 16 -7.90 -6.57 19.89
N ASN A 17 -8.38 -7.53 20.71
CA ASN A 17 -9.33 -8.57 20.30
C ASN A 17 -8.92 -9.35 19.03
N GLY A 18 -7.61 -9.55 18.80
CA GLY A 18 -7.08 -10.27 17.64
C GLY A 18 -7.03 -9.43 16.35
N VAL A 19 -7.31 -8.14 16.46
CA VAL A 19 -7.10 -7.20 15.36
C VAL A 19 -5.90 -6.31 15.66
N ARG A 20 -4.90 -6.38 14.81
CA ARG A 20 -3.70 -5.53 14.86
C ARG A 20 -3.88 -4.35 13.93
N ARG A 21 -3.62 -3.14 14.44
CA ARG A 21 -3.84 -1.88 13.73
C ARG A 21 -2.55 -1.07 13.65
N LEU A 22 -2.29 -0.52 12.48
CA LEU A 22 -1.33 0.54 12.26
C LEU A 22 -2.07 1.87 12.34
N GLN A 23 -1.57 2.78 13.14
CA GLN A 23 -2.16 4.09 13.34
C GLN A 23 -1.12 5.20 13.21
N PHE A 24 -1.54 6.33 12.64
CA PHE A 24 -0.77 7.57 12.70
C PHE A 24 -1.41 8.52 13.70
N ARG A 25 -0.60 9.05 14.63
CA ARG A 25 -1.06 10.06 15.57
C ARG A 25 -0.77 11.45 15.05
N ARG A 26 -1.79 12.29 15.02
CA ARG A 26 -1.68 13.70 14.64
C ARG A 26 -2.61 14.55 15.49
N SER A 27 -2.07 15.63 16.09
CA SER A 27 -2.85 16.57 16.92
C SER A 27 -3.67 15.89 18.02
N GLY A 28 -3.12 14.83 18.63
CA GLY A 28 -3.79 14.07 19.69
C GLY A 28 -4.84 13.04 19.21
N LEU A 29 -5.07 12.95 17.91
CA LEU A 29 -5.98 11.95 17.31
C LEU A 29 -5.19 10.83 16.65
N ASP A 30 -5.71 9.61 16.77
CA ASP A 30 -5.18 8.42 16.10
C ASP A 30 -6.01 8.14 14.84
N PHE A 31 -5.34 8.07 13.69
CA PHE A 31 -5.90 7.71 12.40
C PHE A 31 -5.51 6.28 12.06
N GLU A 32 -6.50 5.43 11.79
CA GLU A 32 -6.26 4.04 11.41
C GLU A 32 -5.89 3.97 9.92
N GLU A 33 -4.67 3.53 9.65
CA GLU A 33 -4.11 3.46 8.29
C GLU A 33 -4.11 2.03 7.75
N SER A 34 -4.07 1.03 8.63
CA SER A 34 -4.10 -0.37 8.23
C SER A 34 -4.53 -1.26 9.40
N ALA A 35 -5.16 -2.39 9.08
CA ALA A 35 -5.51 -3.39 10.06
C ALA A 35 -5.40 -4.82 9.49
N ILE A 36 -5.15 -5.78 10.37
CA ILE A 36 -5.11 -7.21 10.06
C ILE A 36 -5.78 -8.01 11.18
N ASN A 37 -6.60 -8.98 10.81
CA ASN A 37 -7.02 -10.02 11.74
C ASN A 37 -5.87 -11.02 11.90
N VAL A 38 -5.27 -11.11 13.10
CA VAL A 38 -4.09 -11.97 13.31
C VAL A 38 -4.45 -13.46 13.32
N ARG A 39 -5.72 -13.81 13.51
CA ARG A 39 -6.22 -15.20 13.50
C ARG A 39 -6.60 -15.65 12.08
N ASP A 40 -7.09 -14.73 11.27
CA ASP A 40 -7.42 -14.95 9.86
C ASP A 40 -6.89 -13.77 9.04
N PRO A 41 -5.64 -13.85 8.59
CA PRO A 41 -5.00 -12.76 7.86
C PRO A 41 -5.62 -12.42 6.50
N LEU A 42 -6.53 -13.21 5.98
CA LEU A 42 -7.29 -12.95 4.76
C LEU A 42 -8.67 -12.34 5.02
N ASP A 43 -9.11 -12.29 6.28
CA ASP A 43 -10.27 -11.50 6.69
C ASP A 43 -9.85 -10.03 6.83
N PHE A 44 -10.56 -9.14 6.13
CA PHE A 44 -10.27 -7.71 6.10
C PHE A 44 -11.06 -6.95 7.16
N PRO A 45 -10.41 -6.49 8.24
CA PRO A 45 -11.09 -5.69 9.26
C PRO A 45 -11.58 -4.33 8.73
N LEU A 46 -10.88 -3.77 7.72
CA LEU A 46 -11.25 -2.49 7.11
C LEU A 46 -12.08 -2.72 5.84
N HIS A 47 -13.27 -2.16 5.81
CA HIS A 47 -14.21 -2.37 4.70
C HIS A 47 -13.68 -1.89 3.34
N TYR A 48 -12.86 -0.84 3.31
CA TYR A 48 -12.35 -0.31 2.07
C TYR A 48 -11.45 -1.30 1.31
N TYR A 49 -10.76 -2.22 2.00
CA TYR A 49 -10.01 -3.28 1.33
C TYR A 49 -10.91 -4.14 0.43
N LYS A 50 -12.13 -4.43 0.89
CA LYS A 50 -13.12 -5.19 0.08
C LYS A 50 -13.54 -4.41 -1.17
N LEU A 51 -13.62 -3.09 -1.07
CA LEU A 51 -13.91 -2.23 -2.23
C LEU A 51 -12.73 -2.20 -3.20
N MET A 52 -11.50 -2.14 -2.71
CA MET A 52 -10.30 -2.20 -3.57
C MET A 52 -10.19 -3.54 -4.30
N MET A 53 -10.64 -4.64 -3.70
CA MET A 53 -10.71 -5.95 -4.37
C MET A 53 -11.68 -5.96 -5.56
N ALA A 54 -12.60 -4.99 -5.69
CA ALA A 54 -13.46 -4.87 -6.88
C ALA A 54 -12.68 -4.59 -8.18
N ALA A 55 -11.43 -4.12 -8.09
CA ALA A 55 -10.53 -3.98 -9.24
C ALA A 55 -10.40 -5.28 -10.03
N PHE A 56 -10.44 -6.44 -9.35
CA PHE A 56 -10.32 -7.75 -9.99
C PHE A 56 -11.56 -8.17 -10.80
N LEU A 57 -12.66 -7.44 -10.70
CA LEU A 57 -13.81 -7.61 -11.63
C LEU A 57 -13.48 -7.09 -13.04
N HIS A 58 -12.58 -6.11 -13.14
CA HIS A 58 -12.11 -5.55 -14.41
C HIS A 58 -10.83 -6.21 -14.92
N CYS A 59 -9.94 -6.60 -13.99
CA CYS A 59 -8.68 -7.28 -14.30
C CYS A 59 -8.60 -8.58 -13.47
N PRO A 60 -9.24 -9.68 -13.91
CA PRO A 60 -9.34 -10.92 -13.11
C PRO A 60 -8.03 -11.70 -13.00
N GLU A 61 -7.09 -11.47 -13.90
CA GLU A 61 -5.78 -12.17 -13.93
C GLU A 61 -4.63 -11.17 -14.08
N PRO A 62 -4.42 -10.30 -13.07
CA PRO A 62 -3.35 -9.31 -13.13
C PRO A 62 -1.98 -10.00 -13.08
N LYS A 63 -1.02 -9.48 -13.84
CA LYS A 63 0.37 -9.94 -13.84
C LYS A 63 1.31 -8.95 -13.15
N SER A 64 0.89 -7.70 -13.06
CA SER A 64 1.71 -6.62 -12.51
C SER A 64 0.84 -5.59 -11.78
N ILE A 65 1.18 -5.33 -10.53
CA ILE A 65 0.39 -4.45 -9.66
C ILE A 65 1.33 -3.46 -8.97
N LEU A 66 0.93 -2.19 -8.92
CA LEU A 66 1.61 -1.15 -8.18
C LEU A 66 0.74 -0.66 -7.03
N PHE A 67 1.31 -0.62 -5.83
CA PHE A 67 0.74 0.05 -4.67
C PHE A 67 1.46 1.36 -4.41
N VAL A 68 0.73 2.45 -4.38
CA VAL A 68 1.19 3.77 -3.93
C VAL A 68 0.68 3.98 -2.51
N GLY A 69 1.54 3.69 -1.55
CA GLY A 69 1.21 3.46 -0.15
C GLY A 69 1.24 1.97 0.19
N LEU A 70 1.80 1.62 1.35
CA LEU A 70 1.89 0.25 1.84
C LEU A 70 1.04 0.06 3.10
N GLY A 71 1.14 1.00 4.05
CA GLY A 71 0.58 0.82 5.37
C GLY A 71 1.12 -0.44 6.04
N GLY A 72 0.25 -1.28 6.57
CA GLY A 72 0.62 -2.60 7.12
C GLY A 72 0.87 -3.67 6.06
N GLY A 73 0.69 -3.37 4.77
CA GLY A 73 0.86 -4.34 3.68
C GLY A 73 -0.21 -5.44 3.67
N THR A 74 -1.35 -5.22 4.33
CA THR A 74 -2.43 -6.22 4.43
C THR A 74 -3.00 -6.56 3.06
N LEU A 75 -3.32 -5.56 2.25
CA LEU A 75 -3.89 -5.78 0.92
C LEU A 75 -2.89 -6.38 -0.08
N PRO A 76 -1.66 -5.83 -0.27
CA PRO A 76 -0.68 -6.45 -1.17
C PRO A 76 -0.34 -7.89 -0.78
N ARG A 77 -0.26 -8.20 0.52
CA ARG A 77 -0.02 -9.56 1.00
C ARG A 77 -1.16 -10.51 0.64
N ALA A 78 -2.42 -10.08 0.84
CA ALA A 78 -3.59 -10.88 0.49
C ALA A 78 -3.68 -11.08 -1.03
N ILE A 79 -3.40 -10.06 -1.82
CA ILE A 79 -3.38 -10.15 -3.29
C ILE A 79 -2.30 -11.14 -3.74
N HIS A 80 -1.09 -11.09 -3.17
CA HIS A 80 -0.04 -12.06 -3.49
C HIS A 80 -0.44 -13.50 -3.15
N HIS A 81 -1.24 -13.69 -2.08
CA HIS A 81 -1.79 -15.02 -1.77
C HIS A 81 -2.73 -15.55 -2.86
N TYR A 82 -3.60 -14.69 -3.42
CA TYR A 82 -4.53 -15.10 -4.48
C TYR A 82 -3.90 -15.13 -5.88
N PHE A 83 -2.87 -14.30 -6.12
CA PHE A 83 -2.17 -14.17 -7.40
C PHE A 83 -0.64 -14.32 -7.18
N PRO A 84 -0.15 -15.52 -6.86
CA PRO A 84 1.25 -15.73 -6.47
C PRO A 84 2.25 -15.45 -7.61
N GLU A 85 1.79 -15.56 -8.87
CA GLU A 85 2.63 -15.27 -10.04
C GLU A 85 2.66 -13.78 -10.42
N ALA A 86 1.75 -12.97 -9.86
CA ALA A 86 1.74 -11.54 -10.14
C ALA A 86 2.92 -10.84 -9.46
N THR A 87 3.56 -9.93 -10.17
CA THR A 87 4.54 -9.03 -9.58
C THR A 87 3.86 -7.88 -8.87
N ILE A 88 4.29 -7.58 -7.66
CA ILE A 88 3.77 -6.50 -6.84
C ILE A 88 4.91 -5.56 -6.47
N ASP A 89 4.84 -4.34 -6.93
CA ASP A 89 5.70 -3.25 -6.50
C ASP A 89 4.89 -2.37 -5.51
N ALA A 90 5.44 -2.11 -4.32
CA ALA A 90 4.83 -1.21 -3.34
C ALA A 90 5.76 -0.05 -3.04
N VAL A 91 5.22 1.16 -2.99
CA VAL A 91 5.99 2.36 -2.66
C VAL A 91 5.51 2.90 -1.32
N GLU A 92 6.42 2.98 -0.35
CA GLU A 92 6.15 3.50 0.98
C GLU A 92 7.12 4.64 1.30
N LEU A 93 6.58 5.74 1.80
CA LEU A 93 7.37 6.93 2.12
C LEU A 93 8.19 6.74 3.40
N ASP A 94 7.58 6.10 4.40
CA ASP A 94 8.09 6.03 5.77
C ASP A 94 8.78 4.69 6.03
N PRO A 95 10.11 4.67 6.26
CA PRO A 95 10.82 3.43 6.58
C PRO A 95 10.31 2.76 7.86
N VAL A 96 9.79 3.52 8.82
CA VAL A 96 9.21 2.96 10.05
C VAL A 96 7.93 2.19 9.74
N VAL A 97 7.12 2.67 8.79
CA VAL A 97 5.91 1.97 8.32
C VAL A 97 6.29 0.70 7.57
N ALA A 98 7.27 0.77 6.66
CA ALA A 98 7.76 -0.41 5.94
C ALA A 98 8.31 -1.50 6.88
N ASP A 99 9.06 -1.11 7.92
CA ASP A 99 9.56 -2.02 8.95
C ASP A 99 8.41 -2.60 9.79
N ALA A 100 7.42 -1.76 10.13
CA ALA A 100 6.23 -2.21 10.88
C ALA A 100 5.41 -3.24 10.08
N ALA A 101 5.23 -3.05 8.78
CA ALA A 101 4.57 -4.01 7.90
C ALA A 101 5.23 -5.39 7.94
N LYS A 102 6.55 -5.43 7.88
CA LYS A 102 7.34 -6.68 7.95
C LYS A 102 7.27 -7.32 9.33
N THR A 103 7.45 -6.52 10.39
CA THR A 103 7.59 -7.02 11.75
C THR A 103 6.26 -7.44 12.38
N PHE A 104 5.20 -6.69 12.10
CA PHE A 104 3.93 -6.84 12.82
C PHE A 104 2.77 -7.33 11.96
N PHE A 105 2.80 -7.15 10.63
CA PHE A 105 1.69 -7.49 9.75
C PHE A 105 1.98 -8.67 8.82
N GLY A 106 3.15 -9.31 8.98
CA GLY A 106 3.52 -10.49 8.21
C GLY A 106 3.76 -10.22 6.73
N PHE A 107 4.01 -8.96 6.36
CA PHE A 107 4.40 -8.63 5.00
C PHE A 107 5.83 -9.12 4.72
N GLN A 108 6.03 -9.77 3.58
CA GLN A 108 7.35 -10.29 3.17
C GLN A 108 7.66 -9.89 1.74
N GLU A 109 8.89 -9.46 1.51
CA GLU A 109 9.42 -9.31 0.17
C GLU A 109 9.81 -10.66 -0.43
N SER A 110 9.66 -10.79 -1.73
CA SER A 110 10.01 -11.98 -2.51
C SER A 110 10.52 -11.54 -3.89
N PRO A 111 10.93 -12.45 -4.78
CA PRO A 111 11.20 -12.10 -6.16
C PRO A 111 10.03 -11.42 -6.87
N GLN A 112 8.79 -11.72 -6.48
CA GLN A 112 7.56 -11.14 -7.02
C GLN A 112 7.09 -9.90 -6.27
N VAL A 113 7.49 -9.68 -5.00
CA VAL A 113 6.97 -8.60 -4.15
C VAL A 113 8.11 -7.71 -3.67
N LYS A 114 8.10 -6.44 -4.04
CA LYS A 114 9.14 -5.47 -3.70
C LYS A 114 8.59 -4.24 -3.01
N ILE A 115 9.33 -3.72 -2.02
CA ILE A 115 9.07 -2.41 -1.43
C ILE A 115 10.13 -1.41 -1.90
N TYR A 116 9.68 -0.23 -2.31
CA TYR A 116 10.52 0.94 -2.54
C TYR A 116 10.25 1.96 -1.43
N VAL A 117 11.20 2.12 -0.51
CA VAL A 117 11.09 3.12 0.57
C VAL A 117 11.54 4.48 0.02
N ARG A 118 10.56 5.23 -0.52
CA ARG A 118 10.79 6.51 -1.21
C ARG A 118 9.48 7.26 -1.40
N ASP A 119 9.57 8.58 -1.68
CA ASP A 119 8.43 9.35 -2.17
C ASP A 119 7.82 8.73 -3.43
N ALA A 120 6.50 8.60 -3.46
CA ALA A 120 5.77 7.89 -4.50
C ALA A 120 5.97 8.51 -5.88
N ARG A 121 5.86 9.85 -6.00
CA ARG A 121 6.03 10.54 -7.29
C ARG A 121 7.44 10.40 -7.84
N VAL A 122 8.44 10.39 -6.95
CA VAL A 122 9.85 10.17 -7.33
C VAL A 122 10.06 8.74 -7.82
N GLN A 123 9.53 7.75 -7.07
CA GLN A 123 9.67 6.35 -7.46
C GLN A 123 8.91 6.03 -8.75
N MET A 124 7.69 6.52 -8.92
CA MET A 124 6.90 6.30 -10.13
C MET A 124 7.58 6.88 -11.38
N ARG A 125 8.25 8.05 -11.26
CA ARG A 125 9.08 8.59 -12.35
C ARG A 125 10.24 7.67 -12.71
N GLN A 126 10.85 7.02 -11.71
CA GLN A 126 11.92 6.07 -11.96
C GLN A 126 11.40 4.82 -12.67
N LEU A 127 10.26 4.26 -12.20
CA LEU A 127 9.60 3.12 -12.83
C LEU A 127 9.19 3.41 -14.29
N ALA A 128 8.73 4.64 -14.57
CA ALA A 128 8.41 5.08 -15.93
C ALA A 128 9.65 5.15 -16.84
N LYS A 129 10.80 5.62 -16.32
CA LYS A 129 12.08 5.58 -17.05
C LYS A 129 12.55 4.15 -17.36
N GLU A 130 12.26 3.22 -16.44
CA GLU A 130 12.51 1.79 -16.59
C GLU A 130 11.50 1.08 -17.49
N LYS A 131 10.53 1.83 -18.03
CA LYS A 131 9.44 1.34 -18.89
C LYS A 131 8.58 0.27 -18.22
N LYS A 132 8.49 0.31 -16.90
CA LYS A 132 7.58 -0.55 -16.14
C LYS A 132 6.13 -0.21 -16.49
N LYS A 133 5.29 -1.24 -16.53
CA LYS A 133 3.85 -1.14 -16.78
C LYS A 133 3.10 -2.02 -15.82
N TYR A 134 1.87 -1.61 -15.46
CA TYR A 134 1.04 -2.29 -14.48
C TYR A 134 -0.38 -2.49 -15.01
N ASP A 135 -0.96 -3.61 -14.62
CA ASP A 135 -2.36 -3.92 -14.93
C ASP A 135 -3.29 -3.22 -13.93
N ILE A 136 -2.84 -3.07 -12.68
CA ILE A 136 -3.58 -2.37 -11.65
C ILE A 136 -2.62 -1.44 -10.89
N ILE A 137 -3.05 -0.20 -10.66
CA ILE A 137 -2.36 0.74 -9.77
C ILE A 137 -3.32 1.14 -8.65
N PHE A 138 -3.01 0.80 -7.42
CA PHE A 138 -3.74 1.25 -6.24
C PHE A 138 -3.11 2.54 -5.70
N LEU A 139 -3.91 3.61 -5.60
CA LEU A 139 -3.50 4.88 -5.01
C LEU A 139 -4.06 4.96 -3.58
N ASP A 140 -3.28 4.49 -2.60
CA ASP A 140 -3.66 4.41 -1.19
C ASP A 140 -2.63 5.10 -0.27
N ALA A 141 -2.15 6.28 -0.71
CA ALA A 141 -1.19 7.07 0.05
C ALA A 141 -1.88 8.16 0.84
N TYR A 142 -2.03 7.94 2.14
CA TYR A 142 -2.64 8.87 3.08
C TYR A 142 -1.62 9.39 4.10
N ARG A 143 -1.92 10.55 4.67
CA ARG A 143 -1.15 11.17 5.75
C ARG A 143 -2.09 11.65 6.85
N GLY A 144 -2.54 10.71 7.70
CA GLY A 144 -3.43 11.01 8.82
C GLY A 144 -4.73 11.71 8.37
N GLY A 145 -5.46 11.09 7.43
CA GLY A 145 -6.79 11.51 6.99
C GLY A 145 -6.84 12.42 5.75
N TYR A 146 -5.72 12.67 5.07
CA TYR A 146 -5.72 13.40 3.80
C TYR A 146 -4.69 12.84 2.82
N ILE A 147 -4.95 13.02 1.52
CA ILE A 147 -4.02 12.67 0.46
C ILE A 147 -3.02 13.83 0.29
N PRO A 148 -1.69 13.56 0.25
CA PRO A 148 -0.70 14.59 -0.03
C PRO A 148 -0.99 15.30 -1.37
N TYR A 149 -1.07 16.63 -1.36
CA TYR A 149 -1.51 17.41 -2.52
C TYR A 149 -0.72 17.14 -3.80
N HIS A 150 0.58 16.84 -3.69
CA HIS A 150 1.45 16.54 -4.84
C HIS A 150 1.11 15.19 -5.53
N LEU A 151 0.27 14.35 -4.88
CA LEU A 151 -0.28 13.11 -5.43
C LEU A 151 -1.71 13.28 -5.98
N THR A 152 -2.24 14.52 -6.01
CA THR A 152 -3.58 14.81 -6.55
C THR A 152 -3.53 15.74 -7.76
N THR A 153 -2.34 16.07 -8.27
CA THR A 153 -2.16 16.96 -9.42
C THR A 153 -2.38 16.24 -10.75
N GLN A 154 -2.73 17.01 -11.78
CA GLN A 154 -2.89 16.48 -13.14
C GLN A 154 -1.62 15.74 -13.61
N GLU A 155 -0.45 16.31 -13.37
CA GLU A 155 0.82 15.70 -13.79
C GLU A 155 1.10 14.37 -13.06
N PHE A 156 0.59 14.21 -11.83
CA PHE A 156 0.68 12.93 -11.13
C PHE A 156 -0.27 11.91 -11.75
N MET A 157 -1.48 12.30 -12.13
CA MET A 157 -2.42 11.43 -12.82
C MET A 157 -1.92 11.05 -14.23
N GLU A 158 -1.29 11.97 -14.95
CA GLU A 158 -0.63 11.67 -16.23
C GLU A 158 0.53 10.68 -16.07
N LEU A 159 1.35 10.85 -15.02
CA LEU A 159 2.41 9.91 -14.67
C LEU A 159 1.82 8.54 -14.33
N THR A 160 0.77 8.49 -13.52
CA THR A 160 0.07 7.23 -13.17
C THR A 160 -0.45 6.54 -14.43
N LYS A 161 -1.13 7.28 -15.31
CA LYS A 161 -1.61 6.76 -16.60
C LYS A 161 -0.47 6.25 -17.48
N SER A 162 0.68 6.91 -17.47
CA SER A 162 1.86 6.48 -18.23
C SER A 162 2.45 5.15 -17.78
N LEU A 163 2.13 4.71 -16.57
CA LEU A 163 2.56 3.44 -15.99
C LEU A 163 1.54 2.31 -16.17
N LEU A 164 0.35 2.59 -16.72
CA LEU A 164 -0.64 1.55 -17.00
C LEU A 164 -0.34 0.81 -18.30
N ASN A 165 -0.64 -0.47 -18.33
CA ASN A 165 -0.88 -1.23 -19.57
C ASN A 165 -2.11 -0.68 -20.29
N ASP A 166 -2.33 -1.06 -21.56
CA ASP A 166 -3.42 -0.51 -22.39
C ASP A 166 -4.81 -0.72 -21.75
N ASP A 167 -5.05 -1.89 -21.14
CA ASP A 167 -6.27 -2.23 -20.41
C ASP A 167 -6.14 -2.10 -18.89
N GLY A 168 -5.09 -1.40 -18.44
CA GLY A 168 -4.81 -1.21 -17.02
C GLY A 168 -5.77 -0.24 -16.34
N ILE A 169 -5.96 -0.41 -15.04
CA ILE A 169 -6.88 0.39 -14.23
C ILE A 169 -6.19 1.03 -13.01
N VAL A 170 -6.79 2.11 -12.50
CA VAL A 170 -6.42 2.80 -11.26
C VAL A 170 -7.57 2.71 -10.28
#